data_5877e1bf4f0601545df3f372e79fe6ca
#
_entry.id   5877e1bf4f0601545df3f372e79fe6ca
#
_cell.length_a   1.000
_cell.length_b   1.000
_cell.length_c   1.000
_cell.angle_alpha   90.00
_cell.angle_beta   90.00
_cell.angle_gamma   90.00
#
_symmetry.space_group_name_H-M   'P 1'
#
loop_
_entity.id
_entity.type
_entity.pdbx_description
1 polymer ?
#
loop_
_entity_poly.entity_id
_entity_poly.type
_entity_poly.pdbx_seq_one_letter_code
_entity_poly.pdbx_strand_id
1 'polypeptide(L)'
;SPKELTGPAMGIPSLSFRAWFVAQFGNAAWAALDKIPRLQWMDYLRWYRRVTGADVRNNHAVLAVRPQASGIVEVDVQAHGSTTTWYTRRLVVATGRDGLGGAQLPAFLQGVPPQFWAHSSDAMDYAQLTGQHVGVVGAGASAMDSAATALENGAASVDLLVRRTDLPRINKSKGSGTPGLTHGQYLLPDEWKWRIRHYIN
;
A
#
# COMPACT_ATOMS: atom_id res chain seq x y z
N SER A 1 2.78 -7.94 4.53
CA SER A 1 4.03 -7.56 3.84
C SER A 1 5.14 -8.56 4.13
N PRO A 2 6.10 -8.78 3.22
CA PRO A 2 7.26 -9.62 3.49
C PRO A 2 8.03 -9.11 4.71
N LYS A 3 8.51 -10.01 5.55
CA LYS A 3 9.23 -9.64 6.77
C LYS A 3 10.62 -9.01 6.50
N GLU A 4 11.13 -9.22 5.31
CA GLU A 4 12.38 -8.63 4.83
C GLU A 4 12.23 -7.14 4.45
N LEU A 5 11.00 -6.62 4.46
CA LEU A 5 10.75 -5.21 4.27
C LEU A 5 11.35 -4.42 5.44
N THR A 6 12.35 -3.62 5.16
CA THR A 6 13.12 -2.92 6.21
C THR A 6 12.37 -1.74 6.82
N GLY A 7 11.36 -1.23 6.15
CA GLY A 7 10.63 -0.03 6.56
C GLY A 7 11.45 1.25 6.39
N PRO A 8 10.99 2.39 6.95
CA PRO A 8 11.61 3.69 6.79
C PRO A 8 12.82 3.89 7.73
N ALA A 9 13.79 2.97 7.72
CA ALA A 9 14.90 2.97 8.68
C ALA A 9 15.94 4.09 8.48
N MET A 10 15.89 4.84 7.37
CA MET A 10 16.82 5.95 7.05
C MET A 10 18.30 5.56 7.15
N GLY A 11 18.67 4.32 6.85
CA GLY A 11 20.04 3.81 7.01
C GLY A 11 20.44 3.52 8.46
N ILE A 12 19.57 3.67 9.44
CA ILE A 12 19.82 3.40 10.86
C ILE A 12 19.26 2.00 11.21
N PRO A 13 20.11 0.98 11.42
CA PRO A 13 19.66 -0.40 11.64
C PRO A 13 18.68 -0.57 12.81
N SER A 14 18.87 0.20 13.89
CA SER A 14 18.03 0.16 15.09
C SER A 14 16.60 0.69 14.85
N LEU A 15 16.37 1.45 13.78
CA LEU A 15 15.05 1.94 13.39
C LEU A 15 14.30 0.99 12.44
N SER A 16 14.91 -0.12 12.03
CA SER A 16 14.25 -1.09 11.15
C SER A 16 13.10 -1.82 11.85
N PHE A 17 12.12 -2.29 11.08
CA PHE A 17 11.03 -3.11 11.61
C PHE A 17 11.57 -4.35 12.35
N ARG A 18 12.60 -5.00 11.79
CA ARG A 18 13.22 -6.17 12.44
C ARG A 18 13.77 -5.82 13.82
N ALA A 19 14.53 -4.72 13.95
CA ALA A 19 15.10 -4.33 15.24
C ALA A 19 14.00 -4.02 16.26
N TRP A 20 12.97 -3.27 15.85
CA TRP A 20 11.81 -2.99 16.68
C TRP A 20 11.08 -4.25 17.11
N PHE A 21 10.82 -5.17 16.18
CA PHE A 21 10.11 -6.43 16.44
C PHE A 21 10.90 -7.34 17.39
N VAL A 22 12.20 -7.53 17.08
CA VAL A 22 13.08 -8.39 17.91
C VAL A 22 13.23 -7.86 19.32
N ALA A 23 13.30 -6.55 19.50
CA ALA A 23 13.37 -5.93 20.83
C ALA A 23 12.13 -6.21 21.69
N GLN A 24 10.97 -6.43 21.08
CA GLN A 24 9.72 -6.69 21.81
C GLN A 24 9.37 -8.17 21.94
N PHE A 25 9.62 -8.95 20.89
CA PHE A 25 9.13 -10.32 20.77
C PHE A 25 10.25 -11.36 20.70
N GLY A 26 11.49 -10.94 20.55
CA GLY A 26 12.67 -11.80 20.50
C GLY A 26 12.94 -12.43 19.12
N ASN A 27 14.14 -13.02 19.01
CA ASN A 27 14.61 -13.64 17.77
C ASN A 27 13.80 -14.89 17.37
N ALA A 28 13.30 -15.66 18.31
CA ALA A 28 12.49 -16.84 18.02
C ALA A 28 11.17 -16.45 17.33
N ALA A 29 10.50 -15.42 17.84
CA ALA A 29 9.29 -14.89 17.22
C ALA A 29 9.57 -14.33 15.82
N TRP A 30 10.70 -13.63 15.62
CA TRP A 30 11.13 -13.18 14.30
C TRP A 30 11.34 -14.35 13.33
N ALA A 31 11.99 -15.41 13.77
CA ALA A 31 12.22 -16.59 12.93
C ALA A 31 10.91 -17.25 12.49
N ALA A 32 9.94 -17.32 13.38
CA ALA A 32 8.61 -17.90 13.13
C ALA A 32 7.71 -17.00 12.25
N LEU A 33 7.98 -15.71 12.20
CA LEU A 33 7.18 -14.75 11.43
C LEU A 33 7.33 -15.02 9.92
N ASP A 34 6.23 -15.30 9.21
CA ASP A 34 6.20 -15.39 7.74
C ASP A 34 5.99 -14.01 7.09
N LYS A 35 4.91 -13.34 7.47
CA LYS A 35 4.53 -12.02 6.96
C LYS A 35 4.29 -11.06 8.11
N ILE A 36 4.59 -9.79 7.89
CA ILE A 36 4.30 -8.76 8.87
C ILE A 36 2.78 -8.54 8.95
N PRO A 37 2.13 -8.80 10.10
CA PRO A 37 0.73 -8.49 10.31
C PRO A 37 0.48 -6.97 10.21
N ARG A 38 -0.64 -6.58 9.62
CA ARG A 38 -0.98 -5.17 9.40
C ARG A 38 -0.97 -4.34 10.69
N LEU A 39 -1.47 -4.88 11.79
CA LEU A 39 -1.52 -4.18 13.07
C LEU A 39 -0.11 -3.97 13.65
N GLN A 40 0.75 -4.97 13.59
CA GLN A 40 2.14 -4.83 14.04
C GLN A 40 2.93 -3.82 13.19
N TRP A 41 2.64 -3.78 11.88
CA TRP A 41 3.22 -2.75 11.01
C TRP A 41 2.78 -1.34 11.43
N MET A 42 1.49 -1.17 11.77
CA MET A 42 0.97 0.09 12.27
C MET A 42 1.61 0.50 13.60
N ASP A 43 1.79 -0.45 14.52
CA ASP A 43 2.42 -0.17 15.81
C ASP A 43 3.89 0.23 15.66
N TYR A 44 4.60 -0.43 14.75
CA TYR A 44 5.96 -0.03 14.36
C TYR A 44 5.98 1.40 13.81
N LEU A 45 5.08 1.78 12.89
CA LEU A 45 5.05 3.13 12.34
C LEU A 45 4.72 4.18 13.39
N ARG A 46 3.85 3.88 14.34
CA ARG A 46 3.55 4.75 15.48
C ARG A 46 4.77 4.93 16.39
N TRP A 47 5.48 3.85 16.67
CA TRP A 47 6.73 3.89 17.40
C TRP A 47 7.78 4.70 16.65
N TYR A 48 7.97 4.44 15.36
CA TYR A 48 8.91 5.14 14.50
C TYR A 48 8.68 6.65 14.50
N ARG A 49 7.42 7.07 14.29
CA ARG A 49 7.04 8.48 14.37
C ARG A 49 7.43 9.12 15.71
N ARG A 50 7.17 8.43 16.81
CA ARG A 50 7.48 8.92 18.16
C ARG A 50 8.98 9.06 18.41
N VAL A 51 9.76 8.04 18.01
CA VAL A 51 11.22 8.01 18.23
C VAL A 51 11.95 9.04 17.36
N THR A 52 11.49 9.25 16.12
CA THR A 52 12.09 10.22 15.22
C THR A 52 11.62 11.65 15.44
N GLY A 53 10.60 11.87 16.26
CA GLY A 53 10.02 13.20 16.47
C GLY A 53 9.35 13.76 15.20
N ALA A 54 8.94 12.92 14.25
CA ALA A 54 8.35 13.37 13.00
C ALA A 54 7.05 14.15 13.23
N ASP A 55 7.00 15.41 12.78
CA ASP A 55 5.80 16.27 12.83
C ASP A 55 4.80 15.83 11.76
N VAL A 56 3.98 14.85 12.08
CA VAL A 56 2.91 14.37 11.22
C VAL A 56 1.59 15.00 11.65
N ARG A 57 0.98 15.76 10.76
CA ARG A 57 -0.30 16.43 10.97
C ARG A 57 -1.41 15.71 10.23
N ASN A 58 -2.27 15.04 10.95
CA ASN A 58 -3.46 14.40 10.38
C ASN A 58 -4.55 15.46 10.13
N ASN A 59 -5.52 15.11 9.26
CA ASN A 59 -6.64 16.00 8.90
C ASN A 59 -6.17 17.33 8.29
N HIS A 60 -5.04 17.30 7.58
CA HIS A 60 -4.52 18.41 6.79
C HIS A 60 -4.54 17.99 5.32
N ALA A 61 -5.44 18.57 4.54
CA ALA A 61 -5.55 18.30 3.10
C ALA A 61 -4.80 19.38 2.31
N VAL A 62 -3.87 18.97 1.45
CA VAL A 62 -3.25 19.88 0.49
C VAL A 62 -4.22 20.09 -0.67
N LEU A 63 -4.67 21.33 -0.88
CA LEU A 63 -5.62 21.69 -1.91
C LEU A 63 -4.94 22.18 -3.20
N ALA A 64 -3.85 22.94 -3.07
CA ALA A 64 -3.12 23.51 -4.19
C ALA A 64 -1.63 23.65 -3.88
N VAL A 65 -0.83 23.56 -4.94
CA VAL A 65 0.62 23.78 -4.90
C VAL A 65 0.98 24.74 -6.04
N ARG A 66 1.64 25.84 -5.70
CA ARG A 66 2.02 26.89 -6.65
C ARG A 66 3.50 27.25 -6.51
N PRO A 67 4.38 26.73 -7.37
CA PRO A 67 5.78 27.18 -7.42
C PRO A 67 5.86 28.67 -7.82
N GLN A 68 6.68 29.43 -7.09
CA GLN A 68 6.92 30.84 -7.36
C GLN A 68 8.27 31.06 -8.06
N ALA A 69 8.40 32.12 -8.82
CA ALA A 69 9.65 32.49 -9.49
C ALA A 69 10.82 32.73 -8.52
N SER A 70 10.53 33.04 -7.26
CA SER A 70 11.50 33.19 -6.18
C SER A 70 12.12 31.86 -5.69
N GLY A 71 11.64 30.70 -6.19
CA GLY A 71 12.01 29.37 -5.72
C GLY A 71 11.27 28.94 -4.45
N ILE A 72 10.32 29.73 -3.97
CA ILE A 72 9.39 29.34 -2.90
C ILE A 72 8.20 28.61 -3.51
N VAL A 73 7.68 27.63 -2.79
CA VAL A 73 6.46 26.92 -3.15
C VAL A 73 5.37 27.32 -2.15
N GLU A 74 4.26 27.84 -2.66
CA GLU A 74 3.04 28.06 -1.87
C GLU A 74 2.22 26.78 -1.86
N VAL A 75 1.72 26.42 -0.68
CA VAL A 75 0.92 25.21 -0.46
C VAL A 75 -0.33 25.59 0.32
N ASP A 76 -1.49 25.48 -0.29
CA ASP A 76 -2.75 25.69 0.41
C ASP A 76 -3.12 24.41 1.17
N VAL A 77 -3.28 24.57 2.48
CA VAL A 77 -3.58 23.46 3.39
C VAL A 77 -4.90 23.75 4.09
N GLN A 78 -5.85 22.84 3.93
CA GLN A 78 -7.11 22.85 4.64
C GLN A 78 -7.01 22.01 5.91
N ALA A 79 -7.34 22.61 7.05
CA ALA A 79 -7.43 21.92 8.33
C ALA A 79 -8.58 22.52 9.15
N HIS A 80 -9.35 21.69 9.82
CA HIS A 80 -10.46 22.12 10.71
C HIS A 80 -11.43 23.12 10.05
N GLY A 81 -11.72 22.92 8.76
CA GLY A 81 -12.66 23.79 8.01
C GLY A 81 -12.08 25.12 7.52
N SER A 82 -10.83 25.43 7.81
CA SER A 82 -10.13 26.63 7.32
C SER A 82 -8.98 26.28 6.39
N THR A 83 -8.67 27.19 5.44
CA THR A 83 -7.54 27.06 4.53
C THR A 83 -6.47 28.06 4.89
N THR A 84 -5.22 27.59 4.98
CA THR A 84 -4.05 28.43 5.24
C THR A 84 -3.00 28.19 4.17
N THR A 85 -2.37 29.22 3.67
CA THR A 85 -1.25 29.11 2.73
C THR A 85 0.06 28.97 3.50
N TRP A 86 0.79 27.89 3.22
CA TRP A 86 2.12 27.64 3.74
C TRP A 86 3.17 27.94 2.68
N TYR A 87 4.33 28.34 3.12
CA TYR A 87 5.47 28.66 2.25
C TYR A 87 6.63 27.72 2.56
N THR A 88 7.16 27.07 1.53
CA THR A 88 8.28 26.15 1.68
C THR A 88 9.28 26.28 0.56
N ARG A 89 10.53 25.98 0.83
CA ARG A 89 11.58 25.91 -0.22
C ARG A 89 11.56 24.59 -0.98
N ARG A 90 11.03 23.53 -0.39
CA ARG A 90 10.97 22.20 -1.00
C ARG A 90 9.70 21.51 -0.56
N LEU A 91 9.06 20.85 -1.51
CA LEU A 91 7.89 20.01 -1.27
C LEU A 91 8.21 18.60 -1.77
N VAL A 92 7.99 17.61 -0.93
CA VAL A 92 8.08 16.19 -1.31
C VAL A 92 6.67 15.64 -1.42
N VAL A 93 6.27 15.25 -2.62
CA VAL A 93 4.97 14.60 -2.87
C VAL A 93 5.14 13.11 -2.62
N ALA A 94 4.61 12.62 -1.49
CA ALA A 94 4.72 11.24 -1.05
C ALA A 94 3.33 10.62 -0.85
N THR A 95 2.40 10.92 -1.74
CA THR A 95 0.96 10.59 -1.66
C THR A 95 0.63 9.12 -1.97
N GLY A 96 1.65 8.30 -2.23
CA GLY A 96 1.45 6.88 -2.54
C GLY A 96 0.74 6.66 -3.87
N ARG A 97 0.18 5.48 -4.05
CA ARG A 97 -0.50 5.07 -5.29
C ARG A 97 -1.78 5.87 -5.55
N ASP A 98 -2.52 6.18 -4.52
CA ASP A 98 -3.80 6.91 -4.63
C ASP A 98 -3.59 8.36 -5.05
N GLY A 99 -2.43 8.92 -4.75
CA GLY A 99 -2.03 10.26 -5.21
C GLY A 99 -1.68 10.37 -6.69
N LEU A 100 -1.67 9.26 -7.43
CA LEU A 100 -1.40 9.22 -8.88
C LEU A 100 -2.66 9.36 -9.75
N GLY A 101 -3.77 9.86 -9.21
CA GLY A 101 -5.00 10.09 -9.98
C GLY A 101 -6.22 9.30 -9.49
N GLY A 102 -6.08 8.56 -8.39
CA GLY A 102 -7.18 7.81 -7.79
C GLY A 102 -7.52 6.51 -8.51
N ALA A 103 -8.67 5.95 -8.19
CA ALA A 103 -9.18 4.71 -8.77
C ALA A 103 -9.58 4.92 -10.24
N GLN A 104 -9.06 4.09 -11.14
CA GLN A 104 -9.53 4.07 -12.52
C GLN A 104 -10.77 3.17 -12.63
N LEU A 105 -11.90 3.80 -12.91
CA LEU A 105 -13.14 3.09 -13.13
C LEU A 105 -13.26 2.68 -14.60
N PRO A 106 -13.56 1.41 -14.90
CA PRO A 106 -13.79 0.96 -16.26
C PRO A 106 -15.00 1.67 -16.90
N ALA A 107 -14.91 1.96 -18.21
CA ALA A 107 -15.96 2.69 -18.92
C ALA A 107 -17.32 1.97 -18.90
N PHE A 108 -17.36 0.65 -18.78
CA PHE A 108 -18.62 -0.11 -18.71
C PHE A 108 -19.42 0.15 -17.42
N LEU A 109 -18.81 0.75 -16.39
CA LEU A 109 -19.55 1.18 -15.19
C LEU A 109 -20.34 2.49 -15.40
N GLN A 110 -20.11 3.18 -16.52
CA GLN A 110 -20.91 4.36 -16.86
C GLN A 110 -22.37 3.94 -17.03
N GLY A 111 -23.24 4.55 -16.23
CA GLY A 111 -24.67 4.22 -16.22
C GLY A 111 -25.08 3.13 -15.24
N VAL A 112 -24.14 2.45 -14.57
CA VAL A 112 -24.47 1.56 -13.45
C VAL A 112 -24.63 2.40 -12.17
N PRO A 113 -25.77 2.34 -11.49
CA PRO A 113 -25.98 3.12 -10.28
C PRO A 113 -24.94 2.81 -9.19
N PRO A 114 -24.41 3.83 -8.48
CA PRO A 114 -23.29 3.68 -7.54
C PRO A 114 -23.52 2.66 -6.42
N GLN A 115 -24.78 2.42 -6.05
CA GLN A 115 -25.11 1.43 -5.01
C GLN A 115 -24.85 -0.02 -5.41
N PHE A 116 -24.63 -0.31 -6.69
CA PHE A 116 -24.38 -1.66 -7.19
C PHE A 116 -22.91 -1.99 -7.43
N TRP A 117 -21.99 -1.06 -7.17
CA TRP A 117 -20.57 -1.32 -7.34
C TRP A 117 -19.75 -0.54 -6.33
N ALA A 118 -18.56 -1.06 -6.03
CA ALA A 118 -17.56 -0.37 -5.25
C ALA A 118 -16.17 -0.68 -5.81
N HIS A 119 -15.23 0.24 -5.66
CA HIS A 119 -13.83 -0.02 -5.98
C HIS A 119 -13.13 -0.66 -4.78
N SER A 120 -12.15 -1.54 -5.02
CA SER A 120 -11.41 -2.25 -3.95
C SER A 120 -10.63 -1.34 -2.98
N SER A 121 -10.50 -0.04 -3.29
CA SER A 121 -9.96 0.98 -2.37
C SER A 121 -11.00 1.65 -1.49
N ASP A 122 -12.29 1.44 -1.77
CA ASP A 122 -13.36 2.04 -1.01
C ASP A 122 -13.54 1.35 0.36
N ALA A 123 -14.08 2.09 1.32
CA ALA A 123 -14.44 1.53 2.62
C ALA A 123 -15.72 0.70 2.49
N MET A 124 -15.59 -0.52 1.98
CA MET A 124 -16.74 -1.41 1.75
C MET A 124 -17.09 -2.21 3.00
N ASP A 125 -18.35 -2.19 3.38
CA ASP A 125 -18.90 -3.07 4.41
C ASP A 125 -19.33 -4.40 3.77
N TYR A 126 -18.48 -5.41 3.87
CA TYR A 126 -18.72 -6.73 3.30
C TYR A 126 -19.91 -7.47 3.94
N ALA A 127 -20.34 -7.10 5.14
CA ALA A 127 -21.50 -7.71 5.78
C ALA A 127 -22.81 -7.46 4.98
N GLN A 128 -22.87 -6.36 4.23
CA GLN A 128 -24.01 -6.06 3.35
C GLN A 128 -24.10 -7.02 2.15
N LEU A 129 -23.07 -7.80 1.88
CA LEU A 129 -23.05 -8.77 0.78
C LEU A 129 -23.55 -10.15 1.20
N THR A 130 -23.95 -10.33 2.46
CA THR A 130 -24.51 -11.60 2.95
C THR A 130 -25.72 -12.04 2.13
N GLY A 131 -25.66 -13.26 1.61
CA GLY A 131 -26.71 -13.85 0.76
C GLY A 131 -26.77 -13.27 -0.66
N GLN A 132 -25.90 -12.33 -1.04
CA GLN A 132 -25.89 -11.73 -2.37
C GLN A 132 -24.99 -12.53 -3.35
N HIS A 133 -25.31 -12.42 -4.64
CA HIS A 133 -24.43 -12.86 -5.73
C HIS A 133 -23.51 -11.70 -6.12
N VAL A 134 -22.20 -11.89 -6.00
CA VAL A 134 -21.21 -10.82 -6.14
C VAL A 134 -20.34 -11.04 -7.36
N GLY A 135 -20.29 -10.07 -8.25
CA GLY A 135 -19.33 -10.02 -9.36
C GLY A 135 -18.07 -9.26 -8.99
N VAL A 136 -16.89 -9.88 -9.09
CA VAL A 136 -15.61 -9.21 -8.87
C VAL A 136 -14.86 -9.08 -10.18
N VAL A 137 -14.61 -7.84 -10.61
CA VAL A 137 -13.91 -7.56 -11.87
C VAL A 137 -12.43 -7.40 -11.63
N GLY A 138 -11.63 -8.30 -12.17
CA GLY A 138 -10.17 -8.25 -12.09
C GLY A 138 -9.52 -9.59 -11.78
N ALA A 139 -8.20 -9.64 -11.98
CA ALA A 139 -7.38 -10.83 -11.72
C ALA A 139 -6.17 -10.52 -10.83
N GLY A 140 -6.12 -9.35 -10.23
CA GLY A 140 -5.04 -8.95 -9.32
C GLY A 140 -5.29 -9.41 -7.87
N ALA A 141 -4.30 -9.19 -7.00
CA ALA A 141 -4.39 -9.54 -5.57
C ALA A 141 -5.63 -8.93 -4.91
N SER A 142 -5.93 -7.65 -5.19
CA SER A 142 -7.11 -6.99 -4.62
C SER A 142 -8.43 -7.64 -5.03
N ALA A 143 -8.55 -8.16 -6.27
CA ALA A 143 -9.73 -8.88 -6.71
C ALA A 143 -9.89 -10.21 -5.96
N MET A 144 -8.78 -10.94 -5.77
CA MET A 144 -8.78 -12.18 -4.99
C MET A 144 -9.12 -11.94 -3.52
N ASP A 145 -8.53 -10.90 -2.92
CA ASP A 145 -8.79 -10.53 -1.53
C ASP A 145 -10.27 -10.12 -1.35
N SER A 146 -10.82 -9.31 -2.28
CA SER A 146 -12.23 -8.91 -2.24
C SER A 146 -13.19 -10.10 -2.41
N ALA A 147 -12.88 -11.01 -3.33
CA ALA A 147 -13.68 -12.22 -3.55
C ALA A 147 -13.70 -13.13 -2.31
N ALA A 148 -12.52 -13.38 -1.74
CA ALA A 148 -12.39 -14.19 -0.52
C ALA A 148 -13.14 -13.53 0.65
N THR A 149 -12.95 -12.22 0.86
CA THR A 149 -13.62 -11.49 1.94
C THR A 149 -15.13 -11.49 1.78
N ALA A 150 -15.66 -11.38 0.55
CA ALA A 150 -17.11 -11.47 0.30
C ALA A 150 -17.66 -12.85 0.69
N LEU A 151 -16.98 -13.94 0.31
CA LEU A 151 -17.38 -15.30 0.70
C LEU A 151 -17.29 -15.52 2.21
N GLU A 152 -16.23 -15.04 2.85
CA GLU A 152 -16.04 -15.14 4.30
C GLU A 152 -17.12 -14.38 5.09
N ASN A 153 -17.69 -13.32 4.48
CA ASN A 153 -18.81 -12.56 5.04
C ASN A 153 -20.21 -13.06 4.59
N GLY A 154 -20.28 -14.24 3.99
CA GLY A 154 -21.53 -14.92 3.72
C GLY A 154 -22.19 -14.55 2.40
N ALA A 155 -21.49 -14.05 1.40
CA ALA A 155 -22.01 -13.94 0.05
C ALA A 155 -22.47 -15.30 -0.48
N ALA A 156 -23.62 -15.38 -1.16
CA ALA A 156 -24.15 -16.61 -1.69
C ALA A 156 -23.27 -17.20 -2.80
N SER A 157 -22.69 -16.36 -3.64
CA SER A 157 -21.68 -16.75 -4.62
C SER A 157 -20.80 -15.56 -4.99
N VAL A 158 -19.60 -15.86 -5.52
CA VAL A 158 -18.72 -14.85 -6.09
C VAL A 158 -18.23 -15.30 -7.46
N ASP A 159 -18.46 -14.47 -8.46
CA ASP A 159 -17.98 -14.66 -9.83
C ASP A 159 -16.79 -13.74 -10.12
N LEU A 160 -15.63 -14.30 -10.49
CA LEU A 160 -14.48 -13.55 -10.93
C LEU A 160 -14.55 -13.29 -12.43
N LEU A 161 -14.71 -12.03 -12.82
CA LEU A 161 -14.76 -11.59 -14.21
C LEU A 161 -13.36 -11.17 -14.68
N VAL A 162 -12.71 -12.05 -15.43
CA VAL A 162 -11.29 -11.91 -15.82
C VAL A 162 -11.16 -11.87 -17.34
N ARG A 163 -10.43 -10.88 -17.87
CA ARG A 163 -10.18 -10.77 -19.32
C ARG A 163 -9.18 -11.79 -19.87
N ARG A 164 -8.34 -12.33 -18.98
CA ARG A 164 -7.27 -13.30 -19.36
C ARG A 164 -7.84 -14.71 -19.31
N THR A 165 -7.30 -15.57 -20.16
CA THR A 165 -7.62 -17.01 -20.15
C THR A 165 -7.13 -17.69 -18.86
N ASP A 166 -6.03 -17.20 -18.28
CA ASP A 166 -5.43 -17.74 -17.08
C ASP A 166 -5.35 -16.71 -15.95
N LEU A 167 -5.58 -17.18 -14.72
CA LEU A 167 -5.36 -16.38 -13.54
C LEU A 167 -3.86 -16.26 -13.25
N PRO A 168 -3.36 -15.05 -12.91
CA PRO A 168 -1.97 -14.89 -12.50
C PRO A 168 -1.72 -15.70 -11.23
N ARG A 169 -0.82 -16.66 -11.29
CA ARG A 169 -0.40 -17.46 -10.13
C ARG A 169 0.89 -16.87 -9.58
N ILE A 170 0.85 -16.35 -8.35
CA ILE A 170 2.05 -16.03 -7.60
C ILE A 170 2.48 -17.33 -6.91
N ASN A 171 3.25 -18.15 -7.61
CA ASN A 171 3.88 -19.27 -6.96
C ASN A 171 4.97 -18.75 -6.03
N LYS A 172 4.78 -18.90 -4.73
CA LYS A 172 5.88 -19.00 -3.78
C LYS A 172 6.59 -20.34 -4.04
N SER A 173 7.20 -20.51 -5.20
CA SER A 173 7.99 -21.71 -5.46
C SER A 173 9.19 -21.68 -4.54
N LYS A 174 9.23 -22.62 -3.62
CA LYS A 174 10.47 -22.97 -2.94
C LYS A 174 11.53 -23.24 -4.02
N GLY A 175 12.38 -22.27 -4.31
CA GLY A 175 13.64 -22.46 -4.99
C GLY A 175 13.64 -22.77 -6.48
N SER A 176 12.55 -22.80 -7.21
CA SER A 176 12.54 -22.98 -8.67
C SER A 176 12.33 -21.67 -9.42
N GLY A 177 12.87 -20.58 -8.93
CA GLY A 177 13.00 -19.38 -9.74
C GLY A 177 13.95 -19.67 -10.89
N THR A 178 13.52 -19.46 -12.13
CA THR A 178 14.44 -19.38 -13.26
C THR A 178 15.62 -18.50 -12.84
N PRO A 179 16.87 -18.94 -13.02
CA PRO A 179 18.03 -18.10 -12.74
C PRO A 179 17.98 -16.91 -13.69
N GLY A 180 17.31 -15.87 -13.29
CA GLY A 180 17.21 -14.62 -13.99
C GLY A 180 18.01 -13.55 -13.24
N LEU A 181 18.08 -12.38 -13.82
CA LEU A 181 18.72 -11.18 -13.22
C LEU A 181 18.32 -10.94 -11.74
N THR A 182 17.18 -11.48 -11.29
CA THR A 182 16.69 -11.39 -9.92
C THR A 182 17.48 -12.24 -8.92
N HIS A 183 18.16 -13.32 -9.33
CA HIS A 183 18.98 -14.13 -8.42
C HIS A 183 20.31 -13.47 -8.08
N GLY A 184 20.87 -12.68 -9.01
CA GLY A 184 22.08 -11.89 -8.77
C GLY A 184 21.89 -10.74 -7.77
N GLN A 185 20.64 -10.37 -7.49
CA GLN A 185 20.34 -9.26 -6.54
C GLN A 185 20.71 -9.57 -5.08
N TYR A 186 20.85 -10.84 -4.70
CA TYR A 186 21.25 -11.22 -3.35
C TYR A 186 22.70 -10.86 -3.00
N LEU A 187 23.55 -10.67 -4.01
CA LEU A 187 24.96 -10.28 -3.86
C LEU A 187 25.15 -8.75 -3.90
N LEU A 188 24.11 -7.98 -4.21
CA LEU A 188 24.19 -6.53 -4.28
C LEU A 188 23.77 -5.90 -2.95
N PRO A 189 24.40 -4.79 -2.54
CA PRO A 189 23.92 -3.98 -1.43
C PRO A 189 22.45 -3.60 -1.61
N ASP A 190 21.68 -3.49 -0.52
CA ASP A 190 20.23 -3.28 -0.56
C ASP A 190 19.83 -2.01 -1.31
N GLU A 191 20.63 -0.98 -1.25
CA GLU A 191 20.48 0.27 -2.00
C GLU A 191 20.51 0.09 -3.53
N TRP A 192 21.31 -0.88 -4.04
CA TRP A 192 21.39 -1.21 -5.46
C TRP A 192 20.22 -2.09 -5.92
N LYS A 193 19.70 -2.96 -5.05
CA LYS A 193 18.50 -3.77 -5.32
C LYS A 193 17.29 -2.89 -5.62
N TRP A 194 17.16 -1.77 -4.93
CA TRP A 194 16.12 -0.79 -5.15
C TRP A 194 16.26 -0.08 -6.51
N ARG A 195 17.44 0.36 -6.87
CA ARG A 195 17.70 1.04 -8.14
C ARG A 195 17.42 0.15 -9.33
N ILE A 196 17.82 -1.13 -9.30
CA ILE A 196 17.59 -2.08 -10.39
C ILE A 196 16.10 -2.38 -10.57
N ARG A 197 15.33 -2.56 -9.49
CA ARG A 197 13.87 -2.75 -9.59
C ARG A 197 13.13 -1.57 -10.22
N HIS A 198 13.63 -0.36 -10.07
CA HIS A 198 13.01 0.84 -10.64
C HIS A 198 13.29 1.01 -12.14
N TYR A 199 14.39 0.42 -12.65
CA TYR A 199 14.76 0.52 -14.06
C TYR A 199 14.21 -0.61 -14.95
N ILE A 200 13.72 -1.71 -14.37
CA ILE A 200 13.29 -2.92 -15.12
C ILE A 200 11.76 -3.07 -15.16
N ASN A 201 11.00 -2.28 -14.42
CA ASN A 201 9.54 -2.18 -14.48
C ASN A 201 9.11 -0.88 -15.16
#